data_56fce615e021166f9b1d7f6ff1c06ce7
#
_entry.id   56fce615e021166f9b1d7f6ff1c06ce7
#
_cell.length_a   1.000
_cell.length_b   1.000
_cell.length_c   1.000
_cell.angle_alpha   90.00
_cell.angle_beta   90.00
_cell.angle_gamma   90.00
#
_symmetry.space_group_name_H-M   'P 1'
#
loop_
_entity.id
_entity.type
_entity.pdbx_description
1 polymer ?
#
loop_
_entity_poly.entity_id
_entity_poly.type
_entity_poly.pdbx_seq_one_letter_code
_entity_poly.pdbx_strand_id
1 'polypeptide(L)'
;MSSFVKGLCAFLLGIWVLLAHAAEQRPRARELGIIVGILPPGPLNAITDVAGVAVGHATLIRGEDVRTGVTAILPHDGNLFAEKVPAAVFVGNGYGKLMGSTQVNELGELETPILLTSTLNVARVADALLDYMLALPGNEKVFSINPV
;
A
#
# COMPACT_ATOMS: atom_id res chain seq x y z
N MET A 1 8.48 51.15 -14.59
CA MET A 1 8.39 49.74 -15.07
C MET A 1 7.00 49.57 -15.67
N SER A 2 6.89 49.43 -16.99
CA SER A 2 5.62 49.53 -17.71
C SER A 2 4.71 48.32 -17.42
N SER A 3 3.42 48.55 -17.53
CA SER A 3 2.37 47.52 -17.35
C SER A 3 2.60 46.28 -18.23
N PHE A 4 3.24 46.44 -19.37
CA PHE A 4 3.63 45.42 -20.32
C PHE A 4 4.67 44.43 -19.75
N VAL A 5 5.67 44.91 -19.02
CA VAL A 5 6.72 44.09 -18.40
C VAL A 5 6.13 43.23 -17.27
N LYS A 6 5.17 43.77 -16.49
CA LYS A 6 4.49 43.01 -15.43
C LYS A 6 3.62 41.89 -15.99
N GLY A 7 2.93 42.15 -17.11
CA GLY A 7 2.13 41.11 -17.79
C GLY A 7 2.97 39.97 -18.37
N LEU A 8 4.12 40.30 -18.97
CA LEU A 8 5.03 39.32 -19.54
C LEU A 8 5.68 38.46 -18.46
N CYS A 9 6.10 39.03 -17.32
CA CYS A 9 6.63 38.28 -16.19
C CYS A 9 5.59 37.33 -15.57
N ALA A 10 4.33 37.79 -15.43
CA ALA A 10 3.25 36.94 -14.90
C ALA A 10 2.92 35.79 -15.85
N PHE A 11 2.95 36.00 -17.16
CA PHE A 11 2.72 34.98 -18.17
C PHE A 11 3.84 33.94 -18.20
N LEU A 12 5.10 34.33 -18.10
CA LEU A 12 6.25 33.44 -18.04
C LEU A 12 6.29 32.63 -16.74
N LEU A 13 5.94 33.22 -15.59
CA LEU A 13 5.80 32.48 -14.33
C LEU A 13 4.69 31.44 -14.40
N GLY A 14 3.54 31.73 -15.02
CA GLY A 14 2.45 30.83 -15.23
C GLY A 14 2.85 29.61 -16.08
N ILE A 15 3.65 29.78 -17.11
CA ILE A 15 4.17 28.71 -17.97
C ILE A 15 5.16 27.85 -17.19
N TRP A 16 6.02 28.44 -16.36
CA TRP A 16 6.96 27.68 -15.51
C TRP A 16 6.24 26.79 -14.48
N VAL A 17 5.16 27.28 -13.87
CA VAL A 17 4.36 26.51 -12.91
C VAL A 17 3.63 25.33 -13.59
N LEU A 18 3.14 25.53 -14.82
CA LEU A 18 2.52 24.44 -15.61
C LEU A 18 3.53 23.38 -16.06
N LEU A 19 4.76 23.75 -16.37
CA LEU A 19 5.82 22.81 -16.75
C LEU A 19 6.37 22.02 -15.55
N ALA A 20 6.35 22.61 -14.34
CA ALA A 20 6.81 21.92 -13.12
C ALA A 20 5.86 20.84 -12.60
N HIS A 21 4.62 20.77 -13.10
CA HIS A 21 3.62 19.77 -12.71
C HIS A 21 3.45 18.62 -13.69
N ALA A 22 4.21 18.58 -14.77
CA ALA A 22 4.38 17.34 -15.52
C ALA A 22 5.34 16.43 -14.74
N ALA A 23 4.91 15.94 -13.56
CA ALA A 23 5.53 14.79 -12.96
C ALA A 23 5.57 13.72 -14.04
N GLU A 24 6.76 13.27 -14.39
CA GLU A 24 7.01 12.25 -15.40
C GLU A 24 6.14 11.04 -15.03
N GLN A 25 4.97 10.97 -15.65
CA GLN A 25 4.01 9.89 -15.40
C GLN A 25 4.66 8.63 -15.97
N ARG A 26 5.25 7.83 -15.09
CA ARG A 26 5.84 6.56 -15.47
C ARG A 26 4.72 5.66 -16.01
N PRO A 27 4.86 5.14 -17.24
CA PRO A 27 3.83 4.30 -17.82
C PRO A 27 3.69 3.01 -17.00
N ARG A 28 2.47 2.52 -16.89
CA ARG A 28 2.21 1.22 -16.29
C ARG A 28 2.62 0.10 -17.26
N ALA A 29 2.90 -1.10 -16.74
CA ALA A 29 3.35 -2.23 -17.55
C ALA A 29 2.43 -2.52 -18.76
N ARG A 30 1.10 -2.44 -18.57
CA ARG A 30 0.15 -2.65 -19.67
C ARG A 30 0.19 -1.58 -20.75
N GLU A 31 0.49 -0.33 -20.40
CA GLU A 31 0.65 0.78 -21.35
C GLU A 31 1.88 0.59 -22.23
N LEU A 32 2.87 -0.15 -21.71
CA LEU A 32 4.06 -0.58 -22.45
C LEU A 32 3.84 -1.90 -23.22
N GLY A 33 2.63 -2.43 -23.27
CA GLY A 33 2.34 -3.71 -23.93
C GLY A 33 2.72 -4.96 -23.13
N ILE A 34 3.15 -4.81 -21.87
CA ILE A 34 3.47 -5.94 -20.99
C ILE A 34 2.18 -6.41 -20.32
N ILE A 35 1.61 -7.49 -20.85
CA ILE A 35 0.35 -8.06 -20.36
C ILE A 35 0.67 -9.28 -19.51
N VAL A 36 0.36 -9.22 -18.21
CA VAL A 36 0.52 -10.32 -17.27
C VAL A 36 -0.84 -10.94 -16.96
N GLY A 37 -0.89 -12.27 -16.98
CA GLY A 37 -2.11 -13.03 -16.73
C GLY A 37 -3.05 -13.12 -17.94
N ILE A 38 -4.11 -13.92 -17.78
CA ILE A 38 -5.08 -14.23 -18.83
C ILE A 38 -6.45 -13.57 -18.61
N LEU A 39 -6.68 -13.04 -17.40
CA LEU A 39 -7.94 -12.39 -17.05
C LEU A 39 -7.89 -10.90 -17.40
N PRO A 40 -9.01 -10.30 -17.81
CA PRO A 40 -9.10 -8.86 -18.02
C PRO A 40 -8.93 -8.14 -16.68
N PRO A 41 -8.25 -6.98 -16.63
CA PRO A 41 -8.18 -6.17 -15.43
C PRO A 41 -9.50 -5.45 -15.16
N GLY A 42 -9.72 -5.04 -13.89
CA GLY A 42 -10.74 -4.07 -13.55
C GLY A 42 -10.43 -2.65 -14.06
N PRO A 43 -11.33 -1.68 -13.82
CA PRO A 43 -11.21 -0.30 -14.34
C PRO A 43 -9.91 0.41 -13.95
N LEU A 44 -9.42 0.19 -12.72
CA LEU A 44 -8.19 0.81 -12.21
C LEU A 44 -6.96 -0.07 -12.46
N ASN A 45 -7.15 -1.33 -12.86
CA ASN A 45 -6.10 -2.35 -12.91
C ASN A 45 -5.30 -2.38 -11.58
N ALA A 46 -6.02 -2.41 -10.47
CA ALA A 46 -5.49 -2.34 -9.11
C ALA A 46 -6.34 -3.20 -8.16
N ILE A 47 -5.77 -3.58 -7.01
CA ILE A 47 -6.48 -4.33 -5.98
C ILE A 47 -7.72 -3.58 -5.45
N THR A 48 -7.71 -2.25 -5.53
CA THR A 48 -8.83 -1.37 -5.16
C THR A 48 -10.00 -1.40 -6.15
N ASP A 49 -9.92 -2.19 -7.23
CA ASP A 49 -11.10 -2.54 -8.03
C ASP A 49 -12.08 -3.43 -7.26
N VAL A 50 -11.61 -4.11 -6.21
CA VAL A 50 -12.45 -4.88 -5.29
C VAL A 50 -13.11 -3.92 -4.30
N ALA A 51 -14.45 -3.91 -4.29
CA ALA A 51 -15.22 -3.03 -3.41
C ALA A 51 -14.89 -3.30 -1.93
N GLY A 52 -14.65 -2.24 -1.16
CA GLY A 52 -14.29 -2.31 0.26
C GLY A 52 -12.79 -2.43 0.54
N VAL A 53 -11.97 -2.83 -0.43
CA VAL A 53 -10.52 -2.89 -0.25
C VAL A 53 -9.93 -1.48 -0.25
N ALA A 54 -9.17 -1.17 0.80
CA ALA A 54 -8.40 0.07 0.92
C ALA A 54 -6.88 -0.21 0.94
N VAL A 55 -6.11 0.70 0.37
CA VAL A 55 -4.64 0.63 0.35
C VAL A 55 -4.06 1.97 0.78
N GLY A 56 -3.13 1.93 1.70
CA GLY A 56 -2.38 3.10 2.17
C GLY A 56 -0.87 2.88 2.10
N HIS A 57 -0.13 3.98 1.96
CA HIS A 57 1.33 3.95 1.92
C HIS A 57 1.92 4.98 2.87
N ALA A 58 2.95 4.55 3.61
CA ALA A 58 3.85 5.45 4.32
C ALA A 58 5.24 5.31 3.72
N THR A 59 5.73 6.36 3.06
CA THR A 59 7.02 6.35 2.36
C THR A 59 8.07 7.10 3.16
N LEU A 60 9.23 6.48 3.35
CA LEU A 60 10.41 7.10 3.96
C LEU A 60 11.49 7.31 2.92
N ILE A 61 11.80 8.60 2.68
CA ILE A 61 12.91 9.02 1.84
C ILE A 61 13.87 9.81 2.71
N ARG A 62 15.13 9.37 2.81
CA ARG A 62 16.18 10.05 3.57
C ARG A 62 17.50 9.98 2.81
N GLY A 63 18.13 11.14 2.60
CA GLY A 63 19.36 11.22 1.81
C GLY A 63 19.18 10.61 0.42
N GLU A 64 20.24 10.01 -0.09
CA GLU A 64 20.24 9.33 -1.40
C GLU A 64 20.00 7.82 -1.30
N ASP A 65 20.21 7.23 -0.13
CA ASP A 65 20.28 5.78 0.08
C ASP A 65 18.96 5.17 0.60
N VAL A 66 18.17 5.92 1.36
CA VAL A 66 16.96 5.38 1.99
C VAL A 66 15.74 5.65 1.12
N ARG A 67 15.17 4.59 0.58
CA ARG A 67 13.92 4.56 -0.18
C ARG A 67 13.12 3.36 0.27
N THR A 68 12.31 3.52 1.31
CA THR A 68 11.58 2.42 1.96
C THR A 68 10.22 2.91 2.47
N GLY A 69 9.46 2.02 3.08
CA GLY A 69 8.16 2.37 3.63
C GLY A 69 7.37 1.15 4.04
N VAL A 70 6.09 1.40 4.26
CA VAL A 70 5.09 0.37 4.56
C VAL A 70 3.89 0.59 3.66
N THR A 71 3.37 -0.49 3.10
CA THR A 71 2.06 -0.51 2.44
C THR A 71 1.10 -1.30 3.31
N ALA A 72 -0.05 -0.73 3.61
CA ALA A 72 -1.15 -1.39 4.30
C ALA A 72 -2.27 -1.71 3.31
N ILE A 73 -2.80 -2.93 3.38
CA ILE A 73 -3.96 -3.38 2.60
C ILE A 73 -5.02 -3.82 3.60
N LEU A 74 -6.17 -3.16 3.57
CA LEU A 74 -7.33 -3.48 4.37
C LEU A 74 -8.38 -4.15 3.46
N PRO A 75 -8.69 -5.43 3.68
CA PRO A 75 -9.72 -6.12 2.92
C PRO A 75 -11.12 -5.52 3.05
N HIS A 76 -11.42 -4.92 4.22
CA HIS A 76 -12.63 -4.15 4.50
C HIS A 76 -12.38 -3.15 5.65
N ASP A 77 -13.32 -2.29 5.96
CA ASP A 77 -13.22 -1.21 6.95
C ASP A 77 -13.62 -1.62 8.39
N GLY A 78 -14.06 -2.87 8.59
CA GLY A 78 -14.44 -3.42 9.89
C GLY A 78 -13.26 -3.97 10.69
N ASN A 79 -13.57 -4.59 11.84
CA ASN A 79 -12.59 -5.30 12.67
C ASN A 79 -12.30 -6.68 12.06
N LEU A 80 -11.18 -6.82 11.36
CA LEU A 80 -10.77 -8.06 10.68
C LEU A 80 -10.59 -9.25 11.63
N PHE A 81 -10.31 -9.02 12.90
CA PHE A 81 -10.24 -10.11 13.88
C PHE A 81 -11.61 -10.72 14.17
N ALA A 82 -12.64 -9.87 14.24
CA ALA A 82 -14.02 -10.31 14.44
C ALA A 82 -14.68 -10.81 13.13
N GLU A 83 -14.34 -10.17 12.01
CA GLU A 83 -14.91 -10.42 10.68
C GLU A 83 -13.81 -10.84 9.70
N LYS A 84 -13.27 -12.05 9.90
CA LYS A 84 -12.19 -12.61 9.09
C LYS A 84 -12.59 -12.76 7.63
N VAL A 85 -11.61 -12.65 6.73
CA VAL A 85 -11.81 -12.88 5.31
C VAL A 85 -11.08 -14.15 4.85
N PRO A 86 -11.63 -14.92 3.91
CA PRO A 86 -10.93 -16.05 3.32
C PRO A 86 -9.61 -15.60 2.69
N ALA A 87 -8.54 -16.33 2.95
CA ALA A 87 -7.20 -16.01 2.47
C ALA A 87 -6.36 -17.26 2.21
N ALA A 88 -5.36 -17.09 1.35
CA ALA A 88 -4.34 -18.11 1.10
C ALA A 88 -2.98 -17.42 0.87
N VAL A 89 -1.91 -18.14 1.21
CA VAL A 89 -0.54 -17.68 1.00
C VAL A 89 0.14 -18.56 -0.04
N PHE A 90 0.73 -17.94 -1.04
CA PHE A 90 1.63 -18.59 -1.98
C PHE A 90 3.02 -17.97 -1.87
N VAL A 91 4.03 -18.79 -1.60
CA VAL A 91 5.42 -18.35 -1.47
C VAL A 91 6.14 -18.55 -2.81
N GLY A 92 6.32 -17.48 -3.57
CA GLY A 92 7.00 -17.51 -4.88
C GLY A 92 8.51 -17.72 -4.77
N ASN A 93 9.12 -17.30 -3.66
CA ASN A 93 10.51 -17.60 -3.31
C ASN A 93 10.70 -17.59 -1.79
N GLY A 94 11.68 -18.33 -1.30
CA GLY A 94 11.93 -18.52 0.14
C GLY A 94 12.75 -17.40 0.81
N TYR A 95 13.13 -16.34 0.10
CA TYR A 95 13.96 -15.26 0.68
C TYR A 95 13.15 -14.20 1.44
N GLY A 96 11.86 -14.14 1.21
CA GLY A 96 10.93 -13.27 1.95
C GLY A 96 10.89 -13.60 3.44
N LYS A 97 10.44 -12.62 4.23
CA LYS A 97 10.16 -12.76 5.66
C LYS A 97 8.65 -12.60 5.84
N LEU A 98 7.97 -13.70 6.09
CA LEU A 98 6.51 -13.74 6.14
C LEU A 98 6.07 -14.14 7.55
N MET A 99 5.34 -13.25 8.22
CA MET A 99 4.69 -13.54 9.51
C MET A 99 3.22 -13.94 9.28
N GLY A 100 2.60 -14.59 10.27
CA GLY A 100 1.19 -14.97 10.22
C GLY A 100 0.83 -16.07 9.22
N SER A 101 1.75 -16.47 8.35
CA SER A 101 1.49 -17.42 7.27
C SER A 101 1.05 -18.80 7.74
N THR A 102 1.48 -19.23 8.92
CA THR A 102 1.08 -20.53 9.49
C THR A 102 -0.40 -20.57 9.80
N GLN A 103 -0.94 -19.52 10.40
CA GLN A 103 -2.36 -19.40 10.69
C GLN A 103 -3.20 -19.34 9.39
N VAL A 104 -2.79 -18.52 8.42
CA VAL A 104 -3.47 -18.43 7.13
C VAL A 104 -3.46 -19.77 6.38
N ASN A 105 -2.33 -20.48 6.39
CA ASN A 105 -2.24 -21.79 5.73
C ASN A 105 -3.09 -22.86 6.42
N GLU A 106 -3.22 -22.81 7.73
CA GLU A 106 -3.97 -23.82 8.50
C GLU A 106 -5.48 -23.53 8.49
N LEU A 107 -5.87 -22.28 8.70
CA LEU A 107 -7.27 -21.88 8.85
C LEU A 107 -7.90 -21.31 7.58
N GLY A 108 -7.11 -20.89 6.60
CA GLY A 108 -7.62 -20.31 5.37
C GLY A 108 -8.24 -18.92 5.54
N GLU A 109 -7.88 -18.22 6.60
CA GLU A 109 -8.46 -16.92 6.98
C GLU A 109 -7.38 -15.90 7.30
N LEU A 110 -7.71 -14.62 7.05
CA LEU A 110 -6.93 -13.46 7.44
C LEU A 110 -7.65 -12.73 8.57
N GLU A 111 -6.94 -12.44 9.66
CA GLU A 111 -7.49 -11.78 10.85
C GLU A 111 -6.89 -10.39 11.13
N THR A 112 -5.99 -9.93 10.25
CA THR A 112 -5.36 -8.60 10.32
C THR A 112 -5.29 -7.96 8.94
N PRO A 113 -5.08 -6.64 8.83
CA PRO A 113 -4.57 -6.04 7.61
C PRO A 113 -3.28 -6.70 7.14
N ILE A 114 -3.01 -6.67 5.83
CA ILE A 114 -1.74 -7.12 5.26
C ILE A 114 -0.79 -5.92 5.23
N LEU A 115 0.41 -6.07 5.82
CA LEU A 115 1.44 -5.04 5.82
C LEU A 115 2.68 -5.49 5.04
N LEU A 116 3.04 -4.73 4.02
CA LEU A 116 4.21 -4.99 3.19
C LEU A 116 5.32 -4.00 3.52
N THR A 117 6.52 -4.49 3.80
CA THR A 117 7.67 -3.65 4.13
C THR A 117 8.99 -4.32 3.71
N SER A 118 10.12 -3.69 3.99
CA SER A 118 11.45 -4.31 3.77
C SER A 118 11.70 -5.45 4.75
N THR A 119 12.45 -6.47 4.34
CA THR A 119 12.70 -7.70 5.10
C THR A 119 13.24 -7.48 6.51
N LEU A 120 14.05 -6.44 6.73
CA LEU A 120 14.59 -6.10 8.06
C LEU A 120 13.58 -5.40 8.99
N ASN A 121 12.47 -4.92 8.45
CA ASN A 121 11.46 -4.20 9.23
C ASN A 121 10.20 -5.03 9.50
N VAL A 122 10.10 -6.26 8.99
CA VAL A 122 8.92 -7.12 9.16
C VAL A 122 8.53 -7.25 10.63
N ALA A 123 9.48 -7.57 11.53
CA ALA A 123 9.18 -7.71 12.95
C ALA A 123 8.65 -6.42 13.60
N ARG A 124 9.22 -5.24 13.21
CA ARG A 124 8.76 -3.93 13.75
C ARG A 124 7.38 -3.55 13.26
N VAL A 125 7.10 -3.85 12.00
CA VAL A 125 5.80 -3.56 11.39
C VAL A 125 4.74 -4.50 11.96
N ALA A 126 5.09 -5.76 12.21
CA ALA A 126 4.21 -6.72 12.88
C ALA A 126 3.87 -6.29 14.32
N ASP A 127 4.84 -5.81 15.09
CA ASP A 127 4.64 -5.28 16.43
C ASP A 127 3.67 -4.07 16.43
N ALA A 128 3.88 -3.12 15.52
CA ALA A 128 2.97 -1.99 15.34
C ALA A 128 1.57 -2.41 14.87
N LEU A 129 1.46 -3.47 14.07
CA LEU A 129 0.18 -4.03 13.66
C LEU A 129 -0.56 -4.67 14.84
N LEU A 130 0.15 -5.34 15.73
CA LEU A 130 -0.43 -5.87 16.98
C LEU A 130 -0.99 -4.76 17.85
N ASP A 131 -0.22 -3.68 18.06
CA ASP A 131 -0.70 -2.49 18.81
C ASP A 131 -1.98 -1.91 18.20
N TYR A 132 -2.01 -1.78 16.88
CA TYR A 132 -3.20 -1.30 16.17
C TYR A 132 -4.40 -2.23 16.39
N MET A 133 -4.21 -3.54 16.22
CA MET A 133 -5.29 -4.54 16.34
C MET A 133 -5.84 -4.61 17.77
N LEU A 134 -4.95 -4.57 18.77
CA LEU A 134 -5.35 -4.64 20.18
C LEU A 134 -6.07 -3.36 20.65
N ALA A 135 -5.83 -2.23 19.97
CA ALA A 135 -6.53 -0.97 20.25
C ALA A 135 -7.93 -0.89 19.63
N LEU A 136 -8.29 -1.82 18.73
CA LEU A 136 -9.61 -1.80 18.10
C LEU A 136 -10.72 -2.16 19.11
N PRO A 137 -11.86 -1.46 19.07
CA PRO A 137 -13.02 -1.83 19.85
C PRO A 137 -13.45 -3.29 19.59
N GLY A 138 -13.72 -4.02 20.67
CA GLY A 138 -14.09 -5.44 20.61
C GLY A 138 -12.92 -6.41 20.76
N ASN A 139 -11.67 -5.90 20.75
CA ASN A 139 -10.47 -6.73 20.91
C ASN A 139 -9.89 -6.72 22.34
N GLU A 140 -10.59 -6.15 23.33
CA GLU A 140 -10.09 -5.97 24.69
C GLU A 140 -9.75 -7.28 25.43
N LYS A 141 -10.27 -8.39 24.94
CA LYS A 141 -10.06 -9.73 25.53
C LYS A 141 -9.34 -10.68 24.60
N VAL A 142 -8.74 -10.17 23.54
CA VAL A 142 -7.98 -11.00 22.60
C VAL A 142 -6.63 -11.36 23.20
N PHE A 143 -6.27 -12.64 23.17
CA PHE A 143 -5.03 -13.17 23.75
C PHE A 143 -3.97 -13.48 22.70
N SER A 144 -4.33 -13.57 21.43
CA SER A 144 -3.42 -13.88 20.34
C SER A 144 -3.95 -13.33 19.04
N ILE A 145 -3.05 -12.75 18.25
CA ILE A 145 -3.29 -12.24 16.89
C ILE A 145 -2.10 -12.63 16.02
N ASN A 146 -2.37 -13.04 14.79
CA ASN A 146 -1.34 -13.40 13.82
C ASN A 146 -1.20 -12.28 12.78
N PRO A 147 -0.22 -11.36 12.95
CA PRO A 147 0.00 -10.26 12.01
C PRO A 147 0.54 -10.80 10.68
N VAL A 148 -0.01 -10.27 9.56
CA VAL A 148 0.37 -10.64 8.19
C VAL A 148 0.89 -9.46 7.39
#